data_5f042a8ac6ca466d496a5ae449f8ee18
#
_entry.id   5f042a8ac6ca466d496a5ae449f8ee18
#
_cell.length_a   1.000
_cell.length_b   1.000
_cell.length_c   1.000
_cell.angle_alpha   90.00
_cell.angle_beta   90.00
_cell.angle_gamma   90.00
#
_symmetry.space_group_name_H-M   'P 1'
#
loop_
_entity.id
_entity.type
_entity.pdbx_description
1 polymer ?
#
loop_
_entity_poly.entity_id
_entity_poly.type
_entity_poly.pdbx_seq_one_letter_code
_entity_poly.pdbx_strand_id
1 'polypeptide(L)'
;MASPSECFAGTALRQRPRFEGPSPAAIARRCGAILALLALAGCQQLIVLHPKGIVGEGTSTLLIDSFIIMVPIVVPTILAALLFGWWYRSSNKRAYFQPSFVESGKIELVTWSLPLLTIMLLGSVAWIGSHDLDPAKPLSSNERPLNIQAVSLDWKWLFIYPDQNVASVNRLVIPAGVAILGLEGNTTSR
;
A
#
# COMPACT_ATOMS: atom_id res chain seq x y z
N MET A 1 -36.44 -33.95 60.31
CA MET A 1 -35.00 -33.58 60.20
C MET A 1 -34.43 -34.37 59.05
N ALA A 2 -34.41 -33.83 57.88
CA ALA A 2 -33.83 -34.44 56.68
C ALA A 2 -32.44 -33.81 56.40
N SER A 3 -31.44 -34.67 56.21
CA SER A 3 -30.03 -34.31 56.03
C SER A 3 -29.76 -33.60 54.66
N PRO A 4 -28.93 -32.56 54.58
CA PRO A 4 -28.68 -31.83 53.34
C PRO A 4 -27.44 -32.35 52.62
N SER A 5 -27.38 -33.61 52.24
CA SER A 5 -26.17 -34.22 51.62
C SER A 5 -26.39 -34.82 50.22
N GLU A 6 -27.46 -34.49 49.51
CA GLU A 6 -27.72 -35.08 48.18
C GLU A 6 -27.94 -34.08 47.04
N CYS A 7 -27.26 -32.93 47.02
CA CYS A 7 -27.44 -31.94 45.98
C CYS A 7 -26.16 -31.54 45.22
N PHE A 8 -25.15 -32.40 45.13
CA PHE A 8 -23.92 -32.13 44.36
C PHE A 8 -23.43 -33.31 43.49
N ALA A 9 -24.32 -34.00 42.83
CA ALA A 9 -23.95 -35.02 41.84
C ALA A 9 -24.60 -34.71 40.52
N GLY A 10 -24.00 -33.91 39.67
CA GLY A 10 -24.55 -33.68 38.34
C GLY A 10 -23.94 -32.54 37.55
N THR A 11 -22.76 -32.08 37.87
CA THR A 11 -22.06 -31.15 36.94
C THR A 11 -21.32 -32.01 35.90
N ALA A 12 -22.04 -32.34 34.84
CA ALA A 12 -21.44 -32.93 33.64
C ALA A 12 -20.33 -32.00 33.17
N LEU A 13 -19.08 -32.47 33.27
CA LEU A 13 -17.91 -31.81 32.70
C LEU A 13 -18.19 -31.58 31.20
N ARG A 14 -18.57 -30.35 30.89
CA ARG A 14 -18.73 -29.87 29.52
C ARG A 14 -17.40 -30.08 28.82
N GLN A 15 -17.29 -31.18 28.05
CA GLN A 15 -16.14 -31.43 27.18
C GLN A 15 -15.97 -30.24 26.28
N ARG A 16 -14.91 -29.47 26.51
CA ARG A 16 -14.53 -28.37 25.58
C ARG A 16 -14.27 -29.04 24.24
N PRO A 17 -14.90 -28.51 23.14
CA PRO A 17 -14.63 -29.03 21.82
C PRO A 17 -13.11 -28.94 21.58
N ARG A 18 -12.50 -30.09 21.29
CA ARG A 18 -11.11 -30.16 20.88
C ARG A 18 -11.03 -29.49 19.51
N PHE A 19 -10.54 -28.27 19.48
CA PHE A 19 -10.22 -27.59 18.22
C PHE A 19 -9.09 -28.39 17.57
N GLU A 20 -9.44 -29.32 16.70
CA GLU A 20 -8.48 -29.90 15.78
C GLU A 20 -8.05 -28.82 14.81
N GLY A 21 -6.84 -28.27 15.04
CA GLY A 21 -6.26 -27.31 14.12
C GLY A 21 -6.11 -27.93 12.72
N PRO A 22 -6.13 -27.13 11.67
CA PRO A 22 -6.03 -27.63 10.31
C PRO A 22 -4.78 -28.50 10.16
N SER A 23 -4.94 -29.64 9.48
CA SER A 23 -3.85 -30.57 9.24
C SER A 23 -2.69 -29.88 8.51
N PRO A 24 -1.43 -30.27 8.74
CA PRO A 24 -0.27 -29.64 8.07
C PRO A 24 -0.39 -29.66 6.54
N ALA A 25 -1.04 -30.70 5.99
CA ALA A 25 -1.34 -30.78 4.55
C ALA A 25 -2.36 -29.72 4.08
N ALA A 26 -3.35 -29.37 4.92
CA ALA A 26 -4.30 -28.33 4.60
C ALA A 26 -3.66 -26.93 4.64
N ILE A 27 -2.73 -26.70 5.57
CA ILE A 27 -1.94 -25.45 5.64
C ILE A 27 -1.04 -25.32 4.42
N ALA A 28 -0.29 -26.37 4.07
CA ALA A 28 0.58 -26.36 2.89
C ALA A 28 -0.20 -26.10 1.61
N ARG A 29 -1.37 -26.71 1.45
CA ARG A 29 -2.24 -26.49 0.27
C ARG A 29 -2.78 -25.05 0.20
N ARG A 30 -3.16 -24.46 1.34
CA ARG A 30 -3.61 -23.04 1.39
C ARG A 30 -2.47 -22.07 1.10
N CYS A 31 -1.29 -22.30 1.67
CA CYS A 31 -0.10 -21.51 1.36
C CYS A 31 0.31 -21.64 -0.12
N GLY A 32 0.26 -22.84 -0.68
CA GLY A 32 0.50 -23.06 -2.10
C GLY A 32 -0.49 -22.35 -3.01
N ALA A 33 -1.77 -22.36 -2.66
CA ALA A 33 -2.81 -21.63 -3.40
C ALA A 33 -2.60 -20.11 -3.35
N ILE A 34 -2.24 -19.56 -2.19
CA ILE A 34 -1.93 -18.14 -2.03
C ILE A 34 -0.69 -17.75 -2.85
N LEU A 35 0.37 -18.55 -2.81
CA LEU A 35 1.58 -18.33 -3.62
C LEU A 35 1.27 -18.38 -5.12
N ALA A 36 0.44 -19.32 -5.56
CA ALA A 36 0.01 -19.42 -6.95
C ALA A 36 -0.81 -18.20 -7.39
N LEU A 37 -1.72 -17.70 -6.54
CA LEU A 37 -2.49 -16.49 -6.81
C LEU A 37 -1.58 -15.25 -6.89
N LEU A 38 -0.58 -15.13 -6.02
CA LEU A 38 0.41 -14.05 -6.06
C LEU A 38 1.28 -14.12 -7.32
N ALA A 39 1.65 -15.31 -7.78
CA ALA A 39 2.41 -15.49 -9.01
C ALA A 39 1.59 -15.14 -10.27
N LEU A 40 0.27 -15.39 -10.27
CA LEU A 40 -0.60 -15.00 -11.38
C LEU A 40 -0.83 -13.48 -11.46
N ALA A 41 -0.77 -12.77 -10.34
CA ALA A 41 -0.95 -11.31 -10.31
C ALA A 41 0.25 -10.53 -10.87
N GLY A 42 1.40 -11.16 -11.08
CA GLY A 42 2.68 -10.52 -11.40
C GLY A 42 3.01 -10.31 -12.87
N CYS A 43 2.16 -10.66 -13.83
CA CYS A 43 2.53 -10.67 -15.25
C CYS A 43 2.24 -9.38 -16.03
N GLN A 44 1.77 -8.30 -15.43
CA GLN A 44 1.70 -7.01 -16.10
C GLN A 44 2.98 -6.23 -15.84
N GLN A 45 3.65 -5.82 -16.92
CA GLN A 45 4.76 -4.86 -16.82
C GLN A 45 4.28 -3.67 -15.97
N LEU A 46 4.94 -3.46 -14.84
CA LEU A 46 4.69 -2.31 -13.99
C LEU A 46 5.12 -1.05 -14.74
N ILE A 47 4.23 -0.49 -15.54
CA ILE A 47 4.47 0.68 -16.40
C ILE A 47 5.03 1.85 -15.57
N VAL A 48 4.62 1.95 -14.31
CA VAL A 48 5.10 2.97 -13.36
C VAL A 48 6.61 2.87 -13.11
N LEU A 49 7.21 1.67 -13.19
CA LEU A 49 8.65 1.47 -13.01
C LEU A 49 9.45 1.64 -14.31
N HIS A 50 8.78 1.79 -15.46
CA HIS A 50 9.39 2.06 -16.76
C HIS A 50 8.79 3.31 -17.40
N PRO A 51 8.93 4.46 -16.76
CA PRO A 51 8.34 5.71 -17.23
C PRO A 51 8.97 6.14 -18.57
N LYS A 52 8.22 6.91 -19.35
CA LYS A 52 8.64 7.42 -20.66
C LYS A 52 8.87 8.93 -20.68
N GLY A 53 8.78 9.60 -19.53
CA GLY A 53 8.93 11.05 -19.45
C GLY A 53 9.48 11.51 -18.12
N ILE A 54 10.00 12.73 -18.07
CA ILE A 54 10.70 13.33 -16.92
C ILE A 54 9.84 13.30 -15.65
N VAL A 55 8.57 13.65 -15.75
CA VAL A 55 7.63 13.61 -14.61
C VAL A 55 7.37 12.18 -14.16
N GLY A 56 7.28 11.24 -15.12
CA GLY A 56 7.14 9.82 -14.82
C GLY A 56 8.36 9.26 -14.09
N GLU A 57 9.57 9.64 -14.48
CA GLU A 57 10.82 9.25 -13.80
C GLU A 57 10.88 9.76 -12.38
N GLY A 58 10.51 11.03 -12.15
CA GLY A 58 10.40 11.59 -10.81
C GLY A 58 9.38 10.84 -9.96
N THR A 59 8.20 10.55 -10.49
CA THR A 59 7.15 9.79 -9.78
C THR A 59 7.61 8.36 -9.44
N SER A 60 8.30 7.69 -10.36
CA SER A 60 8.88 6.36 -10.14
C SER A 60 9.92 6.38 -9.02
N THR A 61 10.79 7.38 -9.00
CA THR A 61 11.80 7.56 -7.95
C THR A 61 11.16 7.75 -6.59
N LEU A 62 10.17 8.65 -6.49
CA LEU A 62 9.42 8.86 -5.24
C LEU A 62 8.74 7.59 -4.72
N LEU A 63 8.20 6.78 -5.62
CA LEU A 63 7.57 5.51 -5.27
C LEU A 63 8.61 4.52 -4.72
N ILE A 64 9.75 4.41 -5.37
CA ILE A 64 10.84 3.53 -4.94
C ILE A 64 11.41 3.99 -3.59
N ASP A 65 11.65 5.28 -3.40
CA ASP A 65 12.16 5.84 -2.15
C ASP A 65 11.19 5.60 -0.99
N SER A 66 9.90 5.82 -1.23
CA SER A 66 8.85 5.52 -0.26
C SER A 66 8.81 4.04 0.11
N PHE A 67 8.98 3.16 -0.88
CA PHE A 67 9.03 1.73 -0.66
C PHE A 67 10.27 1.31 0.15
N ILE A 68 11.44 1.87 -0.16
CA ILE A 68 12.69 1.62 0.59
C ILE A 68 12.55 2.03 2.06
N ILE A 69 11.89 3.15 2.34
CA ILE A 69 11.64 3.60 3.72
C ILE A 69 10.67 2.65 4.45
N MET A 70 9.66 2.13 3.76
CA MET A 70 8.64 1.27 4.37
C MET A 70 9.12 -0.17 4.63
N VAL A 71 9.93 -0.74 3.75
CA VAL A 71 10.38 -2.14 3.82
C VAL A 71 11.05 -2.48 5.16
N PRO A 72 12.01 -1.70 5.69
CA PRO A 72 12.68 -1.98 6.96
C PRO A 72 11.74 -2.01 8.17
N ILE A 73 10.56 -1.45 8.07
CA ILE A 73 9.58 -1.39 9.14
C ILE A 73 8.53 -2.50 8.97
N VAL A 74 7.97 -2.61 7.77
CA VAL A 74 6.89 -3.56 7.47
C VAL A 74 7.39 -5.01 7.52
N VAL A 75 8.55 -5.29 6.92
CA VAL A 75 9.06 -6.67 6.86
C VAL A 75 9.38 -7.24 8.24
N PRO A 76 10.15 -6.57 9.12
CA PRO A 76 10.40 -7.07 10.47
C PRO A 76 9.11 -7.19 11.29
N THR A 77 8.16 -6.27 11.13
CA THR A 77 6.88 -6.34 11.85
C THR A 77 6.07 -7.56 11.44
N ILE A 78 5.97 -7.86 10.14
CA ILE A 78 5.30 -9.06 9.66
C ILE A 78 6.01 -10.32 10.17
N LEU A 79 7.35 -10.36 10.07
CA LEU A 79 8.15 -11.48 10.56
C LEU A 79 7.97 -11.67 12.06
N ALA A 80 8.01 -10.60 12.85
CA ALA A 80 7.77 -10.64 14.29
C ALA A 80 6.38 -11.17 14.62
N ALA A 81 5.34 -10.69 13.94
CA ALA A 81 3.97 -11.16 14.14
C ALA A 81 3.83 -12.66 13.85
N LEU A 82 4.41 -13.15 12.76
CA LEU A 82 4.40 -14.56 12.40
C LEU A 82 5.21 -15.41 13.41
N LEU A 83 6.39 -14.93 13.81
CA LEU A 83 7.24 -15.61 14.80
C LEU A 83 6.55 -15.69 16.16
N PHE A 84 5.95 -14.60 16.63
CA PHE A 84 5.22 -14.62 17.90
C PHE A 84 4.00 -15.55 17.83
N GLY A 85 3.22 -15.51 16.74
CA GLY A 85 2.10 -16.43 16.53
C GLY A 85 2.52 -17.89 16.52
N TRP A 86 3.68 -18.19 15.96
CA TRP A 86 4.24 -19.54 15.93
C TRP A 86 4.84 -19.95 17.30
N TRP A 87 5.61 -19.06 17.94
CA TRP A 87 6.31 -19.32 19.20
C TRP A 87 5.34 -19.50 20.36
N TYR A 88 4.34 -18.63 20.48
CA TYR A 88 3.34 -18.66 21.57
C TYR A 88 2.12 -19.54 21.25
N ARG A 89 2.26 -20.44 20.30
CA ARG A 89 1.23 -21.44 20.02
C ARG A 89 0.98 -22.33 21.25
N SER A 90 -0.28 -22.67 21.54
CA SER A 90 -0.71 -23.49 22.69
C SER A 90 -0.01 -24.84 22.80
N SER A 91 0.55 -25.37 21.72
CA SER A 91 1.31 -26.60 21.65
C SER A 91 2.77 -26.45 22.13
N ASN A 92 3.27 -25.22 22.27
CA ASN A 92 4.67 -24.98 22.66
C ASN A 92 4.78 -24.79 24.17
N LYS A 93 5.25 -25.83 24.87
CA LYS A 93 5.47 -25.81 26.32
C LYS A 93 6.69 -24.98 26.76
N ARG A 94 7.52 -24.53 25.83
CA ARG A 94 8.72 -23.71 26.12
C ARG A 94 8.39 -22.18 26.11
N ALA A 95 7.22 -21.81 25.67
CA ALA A 95 6.81 -20.39 25.68
C ALA A 95 6.51 -19.97 27.13
N TYR A 96 7.32 -19.06 27.65
CA TYR A 96 7.15 -18.51 28.98
C TYR A 96 6.30 -17.25 28.90
N PHE A 97 5.23 -17.20 29.69
CA PHE A 97 4.37 -16.03 29.80
C PHE A 97 4.92 -15.05 30.83
N GLN A 98 5.31 -13.85 30.38
CA GLN A 98 5.85 -12.79 31.24
C GLN A 98 4.97 -11.54 31.15
N PRO A 99 4.01 -11.39 32.05
CA PRO A 99 3.05 -10.25 32.00
C PRO A 99 3.70 -8.89 32.23
N SER A 100 4.79 -8.83 33.01
CA SER A 100 5.55 -7.59 33.29
C SER A 100 6.30 -7.01 32.08
N PHE A 101 6.36 -7.73 30.95
CA PHE A 101 7.01 -7.23 29.73
C PHE A 101 6.26 -6.05 29.09
N VAL A 102 4.95 -5.94 29.31
CA VAL A 102 4.10 -4.90 28.74
C VAL A 102 4.40 -3.52 29.35
N GLU A 103 4.91 -3.46 30.58
CA GLU A 103 5.16 -2.21 31.32
C GLU A 103 6.59 -1.67 31.15
N SER A 104 7.28 -2.05 30.10
CA SER A 104 8.65 -1.57 29.85
C SER A 104 8.64 -0.25 29.09
N GLY A 105 8.95 0.85 29.75
CA GLY A 105 9.03 2.17 29.12
C GLY A 105 10.03 2.28 27.98
N LYS A 106 11.07 1.41 27.93
CA LYS A 106 12.01 1.37 26.82
C LYS A 106 11.36 0.81 25.54
N ILE A 107 10.51 -0.22 25.70
CA ILE A 107 9.79 -0.82 24.57
C ILE A 107 8.73 0.15 24.06
N GLU A 108 8.03 0.79 24.96
CA GLU A 108 7.04 1.80 24.65
C GLU A 108 7.64 2.96 23.86
N LEU A 109 8.79 3.48 24.28
CA LEU A 109 9.49 4.54 23.56
C LEU A 109 9.87 4.13 22.13
N VAL A 110 10.39 2.92 21.93
CA VAL A 110 10.73 2.42 20.59
C VAL A 110 9.47 2.24 19.74
N THR A 111 8.40 1.70 20.32
CA THR A 111 7.14 1.43 19.62
C THR A 111 6.48 2.72 19.12
N TRP A 112 6.59 3.83 19.84
CA TRP A 112 6.06 5.12 19.42
C TRP A 112 7.02 5.91 18.51
N SER A 113 8.32 5.82 18.76
CA SER A 113 9.31 6.58 17.96
C SER A 113 9.44 6.09 16.52
N LEU A 114 9.34 4.78 16.28
CA LEU A 114 9.46 4.23 14.93
C LEU A 114 8.39 4.76 13.96
N PRO A 115 7.07 4.69 14.28
CA PRO A 115 6.05 5.25 13.40
C PRO A 115 6.19 6.76 13.20
N LEU A 116 6.55 7.51 14.27
CA LEU A 116 6.74 8.94 14.18
C LEU A 116 7.86 9.31 13.21
N LEU A 117 9.00 8.65 13.32
CA LEU A 117 10.14 8.83 12.41
C LEU A 117 9.77 8.49 10.97
N THR A 118 9.01 7.41 10.77
CA THR A 118 8.53 7.01 9.44
C THR A 118 7.64 8.07 8.81
N ILE A 119 6.69 8.61 9.58
CA ILE A 119 5.79 9.67 9.10
C ILE A 119 6.59 10.92 8.71
N MET A 120 7.59 11.29 9.51
CA MET A 120 8.46 12.43 9.20
C MET A 120 9.26 12.20 7.92
N LEU A 121 9.85 11.02 7.73
CA LEU A 121 10.60 10.68 6.52
C LEU A 121 9.71 10.66 5.28
N LEU A 122 8.60 9.95 5.33
CA LEU A 122 7.66 9.88 4.19
C LEU A 122 7.04 11.24 3.88
N GLY A 123 6.71 12.02 4.92
CA GLY A 123 6.21 13.37 4.75
C GLY A 123 7.22 14.29 4.07
N SER A 124 8.50 14.17 4.41
CA SER A 124 9.57 14.93 3.77
C SER A 124 9.75 14.53 2.29
N VAL A 125 9.75 13.24 1.99
CA VAL A 125 9.84 12.74 0.61
C VAL A 125 8.63 13.20 -0.22
N ALA A 126 7.42 13.09 0.34
CA ALA A 126 6.21 13.55 -0.33
C ALA A 126 6.20 15.08 -0.54
N TRP A 127 6.67 15.84 0.43
CA TRP A 127 6.77 17.30 0.34
C TRP A 127 7.74 17.72 -0.77
N ILE A 128 8.96 17.22 -0.75
CA ILE A 128 9.98 17.52 -1.77
C ILE A 128 9.46 17.10 -3.14
N GLY A 129 8.97 15.87 -3.26
CA GLY A 129 8.48 15.35 -4.53
C GLY A 129 7.29 16.13 -5.10
N SER A 130 6.35 16.55 -4.27
CA SER A 130 5.22 17.35 -4.73
C SER A 130 5.63 18.74 -5.23
N HIS A 131 6.69 19.31 -4.65
CA HIS A 131 7.24 20.57 -5.09
C HIS A 131 8.08 20.43 -6.36
N ASP A 132 8.86 19.37 -6.48
CA ASP A 132 9.72 19.15 -7.65
C ASP A 132 8.92 18.76 -8.90
N LEU A 133 7.84 18.00 -8.70
CA LEU A 133 6.94 17.55 -9.76
C LEU A 133 5.70 18.44 -9.93
N ASP A 134 5.74 19.68 -9.44
CA ASP A 134 4.63 20.62 -9.57
C ASP A 134 4.31 20.86 -11.05
N PRO A 135 3.07 20.60 -11.50
CA PRO A 135 2.65 20.83 -12.88
C PRO A 135 2.76 22.29 -13.33
N ALA A 136 2.78 23.25 -12.39
CA ALA A 136 2.96 24.66 -12.69
C ALA A 136 4.41 25.03 -13.05
N LYS A 137 5.38 24.17 -12.74
CA LYS A 137 6.78 24.39 -13.11
C LYS A 137 7.00 24.11 -14.59
N PRO A 138 7.58 25.06 -15.35
CA PRO A 138 7.91 24.83 -16.74
C PRO A 138 8.96 23.73 -16.87
N LEU A 139 8.68 22.73 -17.69
CA LEU A 139 9.65 21.70 -18.03
C LEU A 139 10.74 22.30 -18.91
N SER A 140 11.99 22.02 -18.60
CA SER A 140 13.12 22.39 -19.44
C SER A 140 13.08 21.59 -20.74
N SER A 141 12.67 22.19 -21.83
CA SER A 141 12.76 21.61 -23.16
C SER A 141 13.56 22.53 -24.08
N ASN A 142 14.33 21.95 -25.00
CA ASN A 142 15.07 22.72 -26.00
C ASN A 142 14.15 23.25 -27.12
N GLU A 143 12.92 22.79 -27.18
CA GLU A 143 11.93 23.19 -28.17
C GLU A 143 10.79 23.99 -27.55
N ARG A 144 10.12 24.77 -28.39
CA ARG A 144 8.97 25.56 -27.96
C ARG A 144 7.88 24.62 -27.45
N PRO A 145 7.34 24.81 -26.22
CA PRO A 145 6.31 23.97 -25.68
C PRO A 145 5.04 24.02 -26.52
N LEU A 146 4.40 22.89 -26.72
CA LEU A 146 3.15 22.77 -27.46
C LEU A 146 1.97 23.07 -26.52
N ASN A 147 1.16 24.08 -26.90
CA ASN A 147 -0.05 24.43 -26.17
C ASN A 147 -1.19 23.50 -26.61
N ILE A 148 -1.81 22.82 -25.63
CA ILE A 148 -2.96 21.96 -25.86
C ILE A 148 -4.04 22.34 -24.85
N GLN A 149 -5.23 22.66 -25.34
CA GLN A 149 -6.39 22.89 -24.49
C GLN A 149 -7.21 21.60 -24.41
N ALA A 150 -7.37 21.06 -23.20
CA ALA A 150 -8.20 19.90 -22.93
C ALA A 150 -9.56 20.38 -22.38
N VAL A 151 -10.62 20.10 -23.09
CA VAL A 151 -11.99 20.46 -22.71
C VAL A 151 -12.76 19.20 -22.38
N SER A 152 -13.31 19.13 -21.17
CA SER A 152 -14.17 18.05 -20.75
C SER A 152 -15.58 18.27 -21.29
N LEU A 153 -16.10 17.31 -22.04
CA LEU A 153 -17.47 17.27 -22.55
C LEU A 153 -18.19 16.05 -21.95
N ASP A 154 -19.51 15.99 -22.10
CA ASP A 154 -20.30 14.81 -21.67
C ASP A 154 -19.75 13.54 -22.31
N TRP A 155 -19.07 12.70 -21.50
CA TRP A 155 -18.45 11.41 -21.88
C TRP A 155 -17.36 11.46 -22.96
N LYS A 156 -16.80 12.66 -23.26
CA LYS A 156 -15.78 12.87 -24.28
C LYS A 156 -14.76 13.91 -23.82
N TRP A 157 -13.53 13.77 -24.33
CA TRP A 157 -12.48 14.75 -24.20
C TRP A 157 -12.24 15.41 -25.56
N LEU A 158 -12.24 16.73 -25.60
CA LEU A 158 -11.86 17.50 -26.79
C LEU A 158 -10.49 18.11 -26.56
N PHE A 159 -9.54 17.76 -27.41
CA PHE A 159 -8.20 18.33 -27.41
C PHE A 159 -8.08 19.32 -28.56
N ILE A 160 -7.82 20.58 -28.23
CA ILE A 160 -7.67 21.68 -29.19
C ILE A 160 -6.19 22.04 -29.22
N TYR A 161 -5.65 22.14 -30.41
CA TYR A 161 -4.28 22.59 -30.68
C TYR A 161 -4.35 23.99 -31.33
N PRO A 162 -4.30 25.08 -30.53
CA PRO A 162 -4.54 26.46 -31.05
C PRO A 162 -3.51 26.84 -32.11
N ASP A 163 -2.25 26.50 -31.92
CA ASP A 163 -1.16 26.88 -32.82
C ASP A 163 -1.27 26.20 -34.19
N GLN A 164 -1.97 25.08 -34.27
CA GLN A 164 -2.10 24.27 -35.49
C GLN A 164 -3.52 24.33 -36.09
N ASN A 165 -4.46 25.00 -35.41
CA ASN A 165 -5.88 25.07 -35.79
C ASN A 165 -6.53 23.69 -36.01
N VAL A 166 -6.17 22.68 -35.17
CA VAL A 166 -6.68 21.31 -35.26
C VAL A 166 -7.32 20.95 -33.91
N ALA A 167 -8.36 20.13 -33.96
CA ALA A 167 -9.00 19.57 -32.80
C ALA A 167 -9.21 18.06 -32.99
N SER A 168 -9.11 17.31 -31.88
CA SER A 168 -9.36 15.87 -31.88
C SER A 168 -10.23 15.48 -30.69
N VAL A 169 -11.06 14.46 -30.89
CA VAL A 169 -11.98 13.96 -29.84
C VAL A 169 -11.45 12.61 -29.32
N ASN A 170 -11.35 12.49 -28.00
CA ASN A 170 -10.91 11.27 -27.29
C ASN A 170 -9.51 10.74 -27.69
N ARG A 171 -8.76 11.46 -28.49
CA ARG A 171 -7.42 11.05 -28.94
C ARG A 171 -6.44 12.20 -28.80
N LEU A 172 -5.53 12.09 -27.85
CA LEU A 172 -4.43 13.02 -27.70
C LEU A 172 -3.24 12.54 -28.55
N VAL A 173 -2.81 13.35 -29.51
CA VAL A 173 -1.63 13.06 -30.36
C VAL A 173 -0.57 14.11 -30.05
N ILE A 174 0.57 13.65 -29.57
CA ILE A 174 1.69 14.51 -29.16
C ILE A 174 2.99 14.02 -29.78
N PRO A 175 3.88 14.92 -30.21
CA PRO A 175 5.21 14.56 -30.65
C PRO A 175 6.06 14.12 -29.45
N ALA A 176 6.99 13.20 -29.69
CA ALA A 176 7.95 12.78 -28.66
C ALA A 176 9.02 13.87 -28.47
N GLY A 177 9.43 14.09 -27.21
CA GLY A 177 10.54 15.01 -26.88
C GLY A 177 10.17 16.49 -26.73
N VAL A 178 8.90 16.86 -26.90
CA VAL A 178 8.42 18.23 -26.75
C VAL A 178 7.67 18.38 -25.41
N ALA A 179 7.93 19.48 -24.70
CA ALA A 179 7.16 19.80 -23.50
C ALA A 179 5.75 20.23 -23.88
N ILE A 180 4.77 19.79 -23.13
CA ILE A 180 3.36 20.12 -23.35
C ILE A 180 2.90 21.06 -22.25
N LEU A 181 2.28 22.15 -22.64
CA LEU A 181 1.57 23.07 -21.75
C LEU A 181 0.08 22.73 -21.87
N GLY A 182 -0.46 22.01 -20.88
CA GLY A 182 -1.87 21.65 -20.82
C GLY A 182 -2.66 22.74 -20.09
N LEU A 183 -3.64 23.33 -20.73
CA LEU A 183 -4.65 24.20 -20.11
C LEU A 183 -5.95 23.42 -20.04
N GLU A 184 -6.42 23.15 -18.83
CA GLU A 184 -7.73 22.53 -18.61
C GLU A 184 -8.82 23.61 -18.64
N GLY A 185 -9.67 23.55 -19.63
CA GLY A 185 -10.86 24.39 -19.73
C GLY A 185 -12.10 23.60 -19.32
N ASN A 186 -12.73 23.97 -18.22
CA ASN A 186 -14.05 23.44 -17.86
C ASN A 186 -15.13 24.29 -18.55
N THR A 187 -15.69 23.80 -19.64
CA THR A 187 -16.92 24.36 -20.18
C THR A 187 -18.10 23.57 -19.63
N THR A 188 -18.71 24.10 -18.58
CA THR A 188 -20.07 23.71 -18.22
C THR A 188 -20.99 24.15 -19.37
N SER A 189 -21.33 23.22 -20.25
CA SER A 189 -22.40 23.47 -21.23
C SER A 189 -23.72 23.57 -20.48
N ARG A 190 -24.37 24.72 -20.56
CA ARG A 190 -25.80 24.88 -20.30
C ARG A 190 -26.61 24.31 -21.45
#